data_36e1ed6b37983a1d7b65b931a1a863d9
#
_entry.id   36e1ed6b37983a1d7b65b931a1a863d9
#
_cell.length_a   1.000
_cell.length_b   1.000
_cell.length_c   1.000
_cell.angle_alpha   90.00
_cell.angle_beta   90.00
_cell.angle_gamma   90.00
#
_symmetry.space_group_name_H-M   'P 1'
#
loop_
_entity.id
_entity.type
_entity.pdbx_description
1 polymer ?
#
loop_
_entity_poly.entity_id
_entity_poly.type
_entity_poly.pdbx_seq_one_letter_code
_entity_poly.pdbx_strand_id
1 'polypeptide(L)'
;MPTDQPPEGATSPDARPRLSFAVPAARGKAPRHLADLDLAGRKAACKDSGLPSFRADQISRHYFTHLTRDGADMTDLPASQREQLCAELLPELISPVRALRADGGRTIKHLWELHDGVRVESVLMRYKDRTTLCVSSQAGCGMACPFCATGQMGLTRNLSTAEIVEQVRHAAQTSAAGDLTGGPARLSNVVFMGMGEPMVNYRNVVGALHRLIDPAPEGFGMSARGITVSTVGLVPLIRRLAGEGLPVTLAVSLHAPDDELRDELIPVNSRWKVGELLDAAHDYFLATGRRVSIEYALIKDMNDHSWRAQLLADELNRRDAGWAHVNPIPLNPTPGSIWTCSEVAVQDMFVDTLRRAGITTTVRDTRGSDIDGACGQLATEVLNQERAXXXYSTRRGLRRHERHVPQVSAPATGLPPRAGGPLLRDGSRDLRRR
;
A
#
# COMPACT_ATOMS: atom_id res chain seq x y z
N MET A 1 23.00 -51.66 4.63
CA MET A 1 22.88 -50.60 3.61
C MET A 1 22.15 -49.41 4.26
N PRO A 2 22.82 -48.28 4.49
CA PRO A 2 22.14 -47.09 5.07
C PRO A 2 21.33 -46.39 3.97
N THR A 3 20.11 -46.12 4.26
CA THR A 3 19.20 -45.36 3.39
C THR A 3 19.58 -43.86 3.47
N ASP A 4 20.01 -43.35 2.33
CA ASP A 4 20.38 -41.93 2.15
C ASP A 4 19.08 -41.14 1.89
N GLN A 5 18.46 -40.62 2.96
CA GLN A 5 17.40 -39.63 2.87
C GLN A 5 18.01 -38.26 3.10
N PRO A 6 17.79 -37.29 2.20
CA PRO A 6 18.28 -35.92 2.43
C PRO A 6 17.50 -35.27 3.58
N PRO A 7 18.14 -34.37 4.37
CA PRO A 7 17.47 -33.72 5.49
C PRO A 7 16.33 -32.81 5.02
N GLU A 8 15.15 -33.02 5.59
CA GLU A 8 14.02 -32.11 5.42
C GLU A 8 14.35 -30.77 6.09
N GLY A 9 14.27 -29.69 5.34
CA GLY A 9 14.34 -28.34 5.92
C GLY A 9 15.27 -27.32 5.31
N ALA A 10 15.87 -27.58 4.14
CA ALA A 10 16.64 -26.56 3.44
C ALA A 10 15.69 -25.71 2.57
N THR A 11 15.26 -24.56 3.10
CA THR A 11 14.60 -23.56 2.27
C THR A 11 15.63 -22.97 1.29
N SER A 12 15.41 -23.20 0.02
CA SER A 12 16.23 -22.63 -1.06
C SER A 12 16.19 -21.09 -0.95
N PRO A 13 17.35 -20.41 -1.01
CA PRO A 13 17.37 -18.93 -0.97
C PRO A 13 16.72 -18.27 -2.20
N ASP A 14 16.29 -19.05 -3.17
CA ASP A 14 15.68 -18.59 -4.42
C ASP A 14 14.15 -18.78 -4.47
N ALA A 15 13.52 -19.11 -3.34
CA ALA A 15 12.08 -19.30 -3.31
C ALA A 15 11.35 -17.95 -3.41
N ARG A 16 10.92 -17.58 -4.62
CA ARG A 16 10.07 -16.41 -4.85
C ARG A 16 8.75 -16.57 -4.07
N PRO A 17 8.23 -15.47 -3.47
CA PRO A 17 6.93 -15.54 -2.79
C PRO A 17 5.86 -16.09 -3.73
N ARG A 18 5.06 -17.00 -3.24
CA ARG A 18 3.98 -17.62 -4.04
C ARG A 18 2.68 -16.86 -3.89
N LEU A 19 2.03 -16.60 -5.03
CA LEU A 19 0.69 -16.03 -5.07
C LEU A 19 -0.26 -16.88 -4.22
N SER A 20 -0.97 -16.26 -3.29
CA SER A 20 -1.95 -16.94 -2.45
C SER A 20 -3.26 -16.18 -2.37
N PHE A 21 -4.33 -16.84 -2.79
CA PHE A 21 -5.71 -16.37 -2.59
C PHE A 21 -6.33 -16.99 -1.33
N ALA A 22 -5.66 -17.97 -0.73
CA ALA A 22 -6.12 -18.57 0.50
C ALA A 22 -5.93 -17.58 1.66
N VAL A 23 -7.03 -17.15 2.25
CA VAL A 23 -6.99 -16.29 3.44
C VAL A 23 -6.80 -17.21 4.64
N PRO A 24 -5.72 -17.04 5.42
CA PRO A 24 -5.55 -17.82 6.63
C PRO A 24 -6.76 -17.68 7.57
N ALA A 25 -7.07 -18.73 8.33
CA ALA A 25 -8.14 -18.68 9.30
C ALA A 25 -7.87 -17.57 10.33
N ALA A 26 -8.85 -16.74 10.56
CA ALA A 26 -8.74 -15.65 11.53
C ALA A 26 -8.44 -16.20 12.93
N ARG A 27 -7.57 -15.52 13.65
CA ARG A 27 -7.31 -15.82 15.07
C ARG A 27 -8.45 -15.27 15.94
N GLY A 28 -9.63 -15.89 15.80
CA GLY A 28 -10.83 -15.42 16.43
C GLY A 28 -11.65 -14.49 15.53
N LYS A 29 -12.93 -14.40 15.83
CA LYS A 29 -13.84 -13.48 15.13
C LYS A 29 -13.71 -12.09 15.75
N ALA A 30 -13.58 -11.07 14.90
CA ALA A 30 -13.58 -9.68 15.37
C ALA A 30 -14.86 -9.40 16.17
N PRO A 31 -14.77 -8.60 17.24
CA PRO A 31 -15.97 -8.16 17.96
C PRO A 31 -16.95 -7.49 16.99
N ARG A 32 -18.25 -7.68 17.25
CA ARG A 32 -19.31 -7.02 16.47
C ARG A 32 -19.16 -5.51 16.58
N HIS A 33 -19.25 -4.82 15.46
CA HIS A 33 -19.09 -3.38 15.46
C HIS A 33 -20.17 -2.72 14.59
N LEU A 34 -20.59 -1.52 14.98
CA LEU A 34 -21.60 -0.72 14.27
C LEU A 34 -21.30 -0.57 12.77
N ALA A 35 -20.04 -0.34 12.41
CA ALA A 35 -19.66 -0.12 11.03
C ALA A 35 -19.69 -1.39 10.15
N ASP A 36 -19.72 -2.59 10.75
CA ASP A 36 -19.94 -3.84 10.01
C ASP A 36 -21.40 -4.00 9.55
N LEU A 37 -22.31 -3.22 10.15
CA LEU A 37 -23.75 -3.34 9.95
C LEU A 37 -24.29 -2.19 9.10
N ASP A 38 -25.28 -2.49 8.27
CA ASP A 38 -26.12 -1.45 7.67
C ASP A 38 -27.11 -0.93 8.72
N LEU A 39 -27.91 0.09 8.39
CA LEU A 39 -28.84 0.68 9.34
C LEU A 39 -29.86 -0.32 9.84
N ALA A 40 -30.36 -1.21 8.98
CA ALA A 40 -31.30 -2.27 9.38
C ALA A 40 -30.66 -3.22 10.41
N GLY A 41 -29.41 -3.62 10.16
CA GLY A 41 -28.64 -4.46 11.07
C GLY A 41 -28.38 -3.77 12.42
N ARG A 42 -28.09 -2.46 12.41
CA ARG A 42 -27.92 -1.67 13.66
C ARG A 42 -29.21 -1.59 14.46
N LYS A 43 -30.35 -1.36 13.78
CA LYS A 43 -31.68 -1.34 14.42
C LYS A 43 -32.02 -2.70 15.03
N ALA A 44 -31.70 -3.80 14.32
CA ALA A 44 -31.89 -5.16 14.85
C ALA A 44 -30.98 -5.36 16.08
N ALA A 45 -29.71 -4.94 16.02
CA ALA A 45 -28.78 -5.08 17.14
C ALA A 45 -29.29 -4.35 18.39
N CYS A 46 -29.84 -3.14 18.24
CA CYS A 46 -30.45 -2.42 19.37
C CYS A 46 -31.62 -3.20 19.99
N LYS A 47 -32.50 -3.74 19.15
CA LYS A 47 -33.64 -4.54 19.63
C LYS A 47 -33.20 -5.79 20.37
N ASP A 48 -32.19 -6.51 19.82
CA ASP A 48 -31.64 -7.69 20.44
C ASP A 48 -31.08 -7.41 21.85
N SER A 49 -30.59 -6.17 22.05
CA SER A 49 -30.05 -5.68 23.33
C SER A 49 -31.14 -5.09 24.23
N GLY A 50 -32.40 -5.21 23.86
CA GLY A 50 -33.54 -4.68 24.64
C GLY A 50 -33.72 -3.16 24.55
N LEU A 51 -33.15 -2.52 23.53
CA LEU A 51 -33.17 -1.08 23.36
C LEU A 51 -34.09 -0.67 22.20
N PRO A 52 -34.68 0.52 22.24
CA PRO A 52 -35.48 1.02 21.12
C PRO A 52 -34.63 1.15 19.84
N SER A 53 -35.20 0.76 18.71
CA SER A 53 -34.49 0.72 17.42
C SER A 53 -33.95 2.11 16.98
N PHE A 54 -34.59 3.21 17.40
CA PHE A 54 -34.13 4.57 17.05
C PHE A 54 -32.78 4.92 17.69
N ARG A 55 -32.34 4.17 18.71
CA ARG A 55 -30.99 4.35 19.28
C ARG A 55 -29.90 4.11 18.22
N ALA A 56 -30.20 3.25 17.22
CA ALA A 56 -29.31 3.01 16.09
C ALA A 56 -29.01 4.31 15.33
N ASP A 57 -30.00 5.16 15.12
CA ASP A 57 -29.82 6.46 14.44
C ASP A 57 -28.98 7.42 15.28
N GLN A 58 -29.19 7.44 16.60
CA GLN A 58 -28.42 8.30 17.52
C GLN A 58 -26.96 7.88 17.57
N ILE A 59 -26.65 6.60 17.83
CA ILE A 59 -25.27 6.13 17.91
C ILE A 59 -24.56 6.25 16.55
N SER A 60 -25.27 6.04 15.44
CA SER A 60 -24.73 6.25 14.09
C SER A 60 -24.31 7.70 13.87
N ARG A 61 -25.15 8.65 14.32
CA ARG A 61 -24.83 10.09 14.22
C ARG A 61 -23.55 10.42 14.99
N HIS A 62 -23.41 9.92 16.21
CA HIS A 62 -22.18 10.14 17.00
C HIS A 62 -20.97 9.58 16.28
N TYR A 63 -21.08 8.36 15.76
CA TYR A 63 -19.96 7.68 15.11
C TYR A 63 -19.57 8.31 13.77
N PHE A 64 -20.54 8.49 12.85
CA PHE A 64 -20.25 8.93 11.48
C PHE A 64 -20.20 10.45 11.30
N THR A 65 -20.98 11.20 12.10
CA THR A 65 -21.07 12.68 11.96
C THR A 65 -20.18 13.40 12.98
N HIS A 66 -20.28 13.00 14.25
CA HIS A 66 -19.46 13.61 15.30
C HIS A 66 -18.09 12.96 15.45
N LEU A 67 -17.86 11.83 14.78
CA LEU A 67 -16.59 11.09 14.71
C LEU A 67 -16.11 10.56 16.07
N THR A 68 -17.02 10.42 17.04
CA THR A 68 -16.70 9.91 18.37
C THR A 68 -17.24 8.50 18.58
N ARG A 69 -16.52 7.71 19.39
CA ARG A 69 -17.00 6.45 19.93
C ARG A 69 -17.03 6.47 21.46
N ASP A 70 -16.74 7.64 22.06
CA ASP A 70 -16.77 7.81 23.51
C ASP A 70 -18.21 8.09 23.98
N GLY A 71 -18.74 7.20 24.80
CA GLY A 71 -20.06 7.36 25.39
C GLY A 71 -20.23 8.67 26.18
N ALA A 72 -19.14 9.21 26.74
CA ALA A 72 -19.18 10.49 27.46
C ALA A 72 -19.68 11.64 26.58
N ASP A 73 -19.39 11.61 25.29
CA ASP A 73 -19.80 12.62 24.31
C ASP A 73 -21.27 12.45 23.87
N MET A 74 -21.90 11.29 24.14
CA MET A 74 -23.22 10.93 23.60
C MET A 74 -24.35 11.34 24.57
N THR A 75 -24.44 12.63 24.83
CA THR A 75 -25.34 13.18 25.88
C THR A 75 -26.84 13.05 25.58
N ASP A 76 -27.20 12.80 24.32
CA ASP A 76 -28.61 12.52 23.94
C ASP A 76 -29.04 11.07 24.19
N LEU A 77 -28.08 10.21 24.62
CA LEU A 77 -28.36 8.84 25.06
C LEU A 77 -28.48 8.81 26.60
N PRO A 78 -29.48 8.10 27.15
CA PRO A 78 -29.56 7.92 28.60
C PRO A 78 -28.26 7.28 29.16
N ALA A 79 -27.76 7.80 30.26
CA ALA A 79 -26.53 7.34 30.88
C ALA A 79 -26.51 5.82 31.10
N SER A 80 -27.65 5.24 31.52
CA SER A 80 -27.78 3.81 31.77
C SER A 80 -27.68 2.94 30.50
N GLN A 81 -27.94 3.51 29.32
CA GLN A 81 -27.90 2.77 28.04
C GLN A 81 -26.60 3.02 27.26
N ARG A 82 -25.94 4.12 27.56
CA ARG A 82 -24.76 4.61 26.84
C ARG A 82 -23.60 3.61 26.89
N GLU A 83 -23.28 3.17 28.09
CA GLU A 83 -22.20 2.23 28.37
C GLU A 83 -22.46 0.89 27.65
N GLN A 84 -23.68 0.38 27.74
CA GLN A 84 -24.08 -0.86 27.09
C GLN A 84 -23.96 -0.76 25.58
N LEU A 85 -24.50 0.31 24.97
CA LEU A 85 -24.44 0.51 23.51
C LEU A 85 -23.00 0.60 23.01
N CYS A 86 -22.15 1.35 23.72
CA CYS A 86 -20.74 1.48 23.33
C CYS A 86 -20.02 0.15 23.45
N ALA A 87 -20.23 -0.60 24.51
CA ALA A 87 -19.60 -1.92 24.69
C ALA A 87 -20.01 -2.92 23.61
N GLU A 88 -21.28 -2.88 23.17
CA GLU A 88 -21.82 -3.82 22.19
C GLU A 88 -21.57 -3.43 20.74
N LEU A 89 -21.60 -2.14 20.42
CA LEU A 89 -21.56 -1.67 19.04
C LEU A 89 -20.30 -0.84 18.68
N LEU A 90 -19.52 -0.40 19.66
CA LEU A 90 -18.33 0.41 19.44
C LEU A 90 -17.09 -0.13 20.18
N PRO A 91 -16.89 -1.46 20.23
CA PRO A 91 -15.67 -1.98 20.86
C PRO A 91 -14.43 -1.44 20.13
N GLU A 92 -13.31 -1.34 20.84
CA GLU A 92 -12.06 -0.90 20.24
C GLU A 92 -11.49 -2.01 19.34
N LEU A 93 -11.48 -1.78 18.04
CA LEU A 93 -10.97 -2.73 17.03
C LEU A 93 -9.55 -2.42 16.61
N ILE A 94 -9.18 -1.15 16.61
CA ILE A 94 -7.83 -0.70 16.27
C ILE A 94 -7.35 0.32 17.30
N SER A 95 -6.11 0.18 17.72
CA SER A 95 -5.46 1.10 18.66
C SER A 95 -4.21 1.70 18.02
N PRO A 96 -3.96 3.01 18.15
CA PRO A 96 -2.77 3.61 17.59
C PRO A 96 -1.53 3.22 18.40
N VAL A 97 -0.55 2.58 17.73
CA VAL A 97 0.74 2.21 18.34
C VAL A 97 1.75 3.33 18.16
N ARG A 98 1.76 3.93 16.97
CA ARG A 98 2.75 4.96 16.63
C ARG A 98 2.22 5.85 15.49
N ALA A 99 2.61 7.11 15.52
CA ALA A 99 2.37 8.06 14.44
C ALA A 99 3.70 8.70 14.02
N LEU A 100 4.04 8.61 12.75
CA LEU A 100 5.22 9.25 12.16
C LEU A 100 4.78 10.40 11.28
N ARG A 101 5.54 11.50 11.28
CA ARG A 101 5.21 12.70 10.51
C ARG A 101 6.29 13.00 9.46
N ALA A 102 5.86 13.43 8.28
CA ALA A 102 6.72 13.78 7.15
C ALA A 102 6.18 15.00 6.41
N ASP A 103 6.89 15.43 5.39
CA ASP A 103 6.48 16.53 4.49
C ASP A 103 6.11 17.81 5.26
N GLY A 104 6.90 18.13 6.30
CA GLY A 104 6.64 19.31 7.15
C GLY A 104 5.32 19.20 7.92
N GLY A 105 4.92 17.98 8.31
CA GLY A 105 3.70 17.72 9.07
C GLY A 105 2.43 17.61 8.23
N ARG A 106 2.57 17.57 6.90
CA ARG A 106 1.45 17.36 5.98
C ARG A 106 1.12 15.90 5.74
N THR A 107 1.99 15.00 6.18
CA THR A 107 1.79 13.55 6.08
C THR A 107 1.94 12.91 7.45
N ILE A 108 0.98 12.05 7.82
CA ILE A 108 1.03 11.26 9.07
C ILE A 108 0.83 9.80 8.70
N LYS A 109 1.82 8.96 9.01
CA LYS A 109 1.68 7.51 8.91
C LYS A 109 1.34 6.97 10.30
N HIS A 110 0.23 6.26 10.41
CA HIS A 110 -0.18 5.57 11.63
C HIS A 110 0.15 4.08 11.53
N LEU A 111 0.72 3.54 12.59
CA LEU A 111 0.81 2.11 12.85
C LEU A 111 -0.30 1.75 13.83
N TRP A 112 -1.14 0.80 13.44
CA TRP A 112 -2.29 0.34 14.22
C TRP A 112 -2.05 -1.08 14.72
N GLU A 113 -2.49 -1.36 15.92
CA GLU A 113 -2.65 -2.73 16.42
C GLU A 113 -4.13 -3.08 16.40
N LEU A 114 -4.46 -4.18 15.76
CA LEU A 114 -5.83 -4.70 15.65
C LEU A 114 -6.17 -5.49 16.92
N HIS A 115 -7.48 -5.76 17.14
CA HIS A 115 -7.99 -6.45 18.33
C HIS A 115 -7.28 -7.78 18.64
N ASP A 116 -6.67 -8.41 17.65
CA ASP A 116 -5.97 -9.71 17.78
C ASP A 116 -4.44 -9.56 17.81
N GLY A 117 -3.93 -8.33 17.97
CA GLY A 117 -2.50 -8.03 18.03
C GLY A 117 -1.81 -7.91 16.67
N VAL A 118 -2.54 -8.14 15.57
CA VAL A 118 -2.00 -7.98 14.22
C VAL A 118 -1.86 -6.48 13.93
N ARG A 119 -0.86 -6.10 13.14
CA ARG A 119 -0.59 -4.68 12.86
C ARG A 119 -0.77 -4.33 11.39
N VAL A 120 -1.28 -3.11 11.16
CA VAL A 120 -1.43 -2.52 9.81
C VAL A 120 -1.06 -1.04 9.86
N GLU A 121 -0.83 -0.46 8.69
CA GLU A 121 -0.49 0.96 8.57
C GLU A 121 -1.51 1.68 7.70
N SER A 122 -1.67 2.99 7.95
CA SER A 122 -2.42 3.90 7.07
C SER A 122 -1.70 5.23 7.00
N VAL A 123 -1.92 5.99 5.90
CA VAL A 123 -1.21 7.26 5.68
C VAL A 123 -2.23 8.36 5.37
N LEU A 124 -2.24 9.39 6.21
CA LEU A 124 -3.07 10.58 6.04
C LEU A 124 -2.22 11.70 5.45
N MET A 125 -2.67 12.28 4.33
CA MET A 125 -1.89 13.24 3.55
C MET A 125 -2.70 14.50 3.27
N ARG A 126 -2.11 15.67 3.52
CA ARG A 126 -2.67 16.97 3.20
C ARG A 126 -2.05 17.53 1.92
N TYR A 127 -2.88 17.74 0.91
CA TYR A 127 -2.54 18.45 -0.32
C TYR A 127 -3.11 19.88 -0.24
N LYS A 128 -2.82 20.69 -1.25
CA LYS A 128 -3.30 22.07 -1.31
C LYS A 128 -4.83 22.14 -1.31
N ASP A 129 -5.46 21.23 -2.03
CA ASP A 129 -6.91 21.24 -2.34
C ASP A 129 -7.70 20.09 -1.72
N ARG A 130 -7.02 19.14 -1.05
CA ARG A 130 -7.69 17.94 -0.53
C ARG A 130 -6.91 17.31 0.62
N THR A 131 -7.60 16.50 1.39
CA THR A 131 -7.00 15.62 2.40
C THR A 131 -7.36 14.18 2.03
N THR A 132 -6.34 13.34 1.91
CA THR A 132 -6.46 11.96 1.40
C THR A 132 -5.97 10.98 2.47
N LEU A 133 -6.75 9.93 2.71
CA LEU A 133 -6.31 8.77 3.50
C LEU A 133 -5.98 7.61 2.57
N CYS A 134 -4.78 7.07 2.70
CA CYS A 134 -4.40 5.79 2.13
C CYS A 134 -4.72 4.71 3.18
N VAL A 135 -5.72 3.88 2.91
CA VAL A 135 -6.28 2.92 3.87
C VAL A 135 -5.84 1.49 3.53
N SER A 136 -5.59 0.69 4.56
CA SER A 136 -5.26 -0.74 4.41
C SER A 136 -6.53 -1.59 4.45
N SER A 137 -6.57 -2.63 3.62
CA SER A 137 -7.69 -3.57 3.52
C SER A 137 -7.35 -4.98 4.02
N GLN A 138 -6.07 -5.28 4.17
CA GLN A 138 -5.58 -6.57 4.67
C GLN A 138 -4.36 -6.34 5.57
N ALA A 139 -4.09 -7.28 6.44
CA ALA A 139 -2.80 -7.38 7.14
C ALA A 139 -1.89 -8.25 6.27
N GLY A 140 -0.90 -7.61 5.63
CA GLY A 140 -0.09 -8.23 4.59
C GLY A 140 -0.82 -8.30 3.25
N CYS A 141 -0.25 -9.04 2.29
CA CYS A 141 -0.84 -9.17 0.95
C CYS A 141 -0.39 -10.48 0.30
N GLY A 142 -1.36 -11.24 -0.24
CA GLY A 142 -1.09 -12.52 -0.89
C GLY A 142 -0.71 -12.42 -2.36
N MET A 143 -0.59 -11.22 -2.92
CA MET A 143 -0.31 -11.05 -4.36
C MET A 143 1.17 -11.26 -4.72
N ALA A 144 2.06 -11.20 -3.73
CA ALA A 144 3.48 -11.55 -3.88
C ALA A 144 4.23 -10.71 -4.93
N CYS A 145 3.82 -9.46 -5.14
CA CYS A 145 4.55 -8.53 -6.03
C CYS A 145 5.92 -8.24 -5.42
N PRO A 146 7.03 -8.58 -6.11
CA PRO A 146 8.35 -8.55 -5.47
C PRO A 146 8.87 -7.14 -5.16
N PHE A 147 8.38 -6.10 -5.86
CA PHE A 147 8.79 -4.72 -5.63
C PHE A 147 8.00 -4.04 -4.48
N CYS A 148 7.03 -4.74 -3.88
CA CYS A 148 6.13 -4.17 -2.87
C CYS A 148 6.42 -4.78 -1.49
N ALA A 149 6.75 -3.96 -0.50
CA ALA A 149 7.04 -4.43 0.86
C ALA A 149 5.89 -5.26 1.45
N THR A 150 4.64 -4.80 1.29
CA THR A 150 3.47 -5.55 1.75
C THR A 150 3.34 -6.91 1.03
N GLY A 151 3.64 -6.95 -0.27
CA GLY A 151 3.58 -8.19 -1.06
C GLY A 151 4.60 -9.22 -0.61
N GLN A 152 5.75 -8.77 -0.13
CA GLN A 152 6.81 -9.64 0.40
C GLN A 152 6.48 -10.23 1.78
N MET A 153 5.53 -9.62 2.50
CA MET A 153 5.10 -10.10 3.83
C MET A 153 4.24 -11.37 3.77
N GLY A 154 3.56 -11.59 2.65
CA GLY A 154 2.49 -12.57 2.58
C GLY A 154 1.23 -12.05 3.26
N LEU A 155 0.17 -12.86 3.24
CA LEU A 155 -1.15 -12.49 3.80
C LEU A 155 -1.33 -13.08 5.19
N THR A 156 -1.60 -12.23 6.16
CA THR A 156 -1.98 -12.65 7.51
C THR A 156 -3.49 -12.86 7.60
N ARG A 157 -4.29 -11.81 7.28
CA ARG A 157 -5.75 -11.92 7.22
C ARG A 157 -6.40 -10.70 6.55
N ASN A 158 -7.65 -10.85 6.21
CA ASN A 158 -8.49 -9.73 5.77
C ASN A 158 -8.87 -8.86 6.98
N LEU A 159 -9.01 -7.56 6.75
CA LEU A 159 -9.62 -6.65 7.71
C LEU A 159 -11.14 -6.73 7.59
N SER A 160 -11.86 -6.55 8.71
CA SER A 160 -13.31 -6.40 8.69
C SER A 160 -13.70 -5.04 8.09
N THR A 161 -14.97 -4.91 7.73
CA THR A 161 -15.51 -3.61 7.30
C THR A 161 -15.24 -2.55 8.36
N ALA A 162 -15.49 -2.85 9.62
CA ALA A 162 -15.28 -1.90 10.72
C ALA A 162 -13.81 -1.54 10.92
N GLU A 163 -12.87 -2.48 10.80
CA GLU A 163 -11.44 -2.18 10.90
C GLU A 163 -10.97 -1.24 9.79
N ILE A 164 -11.55 -1.37 8.60
CA ILE A 164 -11.27 -0.43 7.47
C ILE A 164 -11.87 0.95 7.81
N VAL A 165 -13.14 0.98 8.24
CA VAL A 165 -13.89 2.21 8.53
C VAL A 165 -13.30 2.97 9.72
N GLU A 166 -12.77 2.28 10.74
CA GLU A 166 -12.13 2.90 11.90
C GLU A 166 -10.87 3.71 11.48
N GLN A 167 -10.11 3.23 10.51
CA GLN A 167 -8.99 4.02 9.95
C GLN A 167 -9.51 5.34 9.37
N VAL A 168 -10.66 5.29 8.67
CA VAL A 168 -11.28 6.47 8.04
C VAL A 168 -11.83 7.42 9.12
N ARG A 169 -12.54 6.90 10.14
CA ARG A 169 -13.08 7.73 11.24
C ARG A 169 -11.95 8.48 11.94
N HIS A 170 -10.87 7.78 12.29
CA HIS A 170 -9.73 8.40 12.96
C HIS A 170 -9.07 9.47 12.08
N ALA A 171 -8.88 9.17 10.79
CA ALA A 171 -8.30 10.14 9.85
C ALA A 171 -9.18 11.38 9.70
N ALA A 172 -10.51 11.19 9.65
CA ALA A 172 -11.46 12.30 9.58
C ALA A 172 -11.38 13.17 10.86
N GLN A 173 -11.30 12.52 12.01
CA GLN A 173 -11.15 13.20 13.32
C GLN A 173 -9.83 13.98 13.39
N THR A 174 -8.71 13.34 13.04
CA THR A 174 -7.37 13.96 13.01
C THR A 174 -7.34 15.18 12.08
N SER A 175 -7.96 15.05 10.90
CA SER A 175 -8.03 16.13 9.91
C SER A 175 -8.90 17.29 10.40
N ALA A 176 -10.06 16.98 11.00
CA ALA A 176 -10.98 17.98 11.55
C ALA A 176 -10.37 18.72 12.74
N ALA A 177 -9.56 18.05 13.56
CA ALA A 177 -8.84 18.65 14.69
C ALA A 177 -7.71 19.58 14.25
N GLY A 178 -7.26 19.50 13.00
CA GLY A 178 -6.18 20.35 12.50
C GLY A 178 -4.77 19.82 12.82
N ASP A 179 -4.64 18.53 13.06
CA ASP A 179 -3.36 17.91 13.42
C ASP A 179 -2.34 17.89 12.25
N LEU A 180 -2.82 18.08 11.02
CA LEU A 180 -1.96 18.23 9.85
C LEU A 180 -1.61 19.72 9.66
N THR A 181 -0.39 19.98 9.23
CA THR A 181 0.02 21.34 8.85
C THR A 181 -0.93 21.89 7.78
N GLY A 182 -1.45 23.07 8.00
CA GLY A 182 -2.48 23.72 7.17
C GLY A 182 -3.81 23.88 7.88
N GLY A 183 -3.92 23.36 9.12
CA GLY A 183 -5.09 23.54 9.99
C GLY A 183 -6.25 22.59 9.70
N PRO A 184 -7.38 22.79 10.38
CA PRO A 184 -8.55 21.94 10.25
C PRO A 184 -9.04 21.80 8.81
N ALA A 185 -9.40 20.57 8.43
CA ALA A 185 -9.87 20.26 7.10
C ALA A 185 -10.79 19.04 7.11
N ARG A 186 -11.64 18.94 6.10
CA ARG A 186 -12.45 17.75 5.88
C ARG A 186 -11.62 16.67 5.17
N LEU A 187 -11.71 15.43 5.63
CA LEU A 187 -11.21 14.28 4.88
C LEU A 187 -12.07 14.16 3.60
N SER A 188 -11.47 14.40 2.45
CA SER A 188 -12.21 14.45 1.17
C SER A 188 -12.00 13.22 0.29
N ASN A 189 -10.88 12.52 0.48
CA ASN A 189 -10.49 11.40 -0.39
C ASN A 189 -10.03 10.20 0.43
N VAL A 190 -10.41 8.99 -0.03
CA VAL A 190 -9.93 7.73 0.52
C VAL A 190 -9.44 6.87 -0.63
N VAL A 191 -8.21 6.37 -0.53
CA VAL A 191 -7.63 5.50 -1.55
C VAL A 191 -7.27 4.14 -0.91
N PHE A 192 -7.79 3.05 -1.47
CA PHE A 192 -7.49 1.69 -1.03
C PHE A 192 -6.18 1.24 -1.70
N MET A 193 -5.08 1.89 -1.28
CA MET A 193 -3.73 1.67 -1.82
C MET A 193 -2.72 1.40 -0.69
N GLY A 194 -3.21 1.10 0.51
CA GLY A 194 -2.40 0.70 1.64
C GLY A 194 -2.06 -0.79 1.58
N MET A 195 -2.00 -1.43 2.73
CA MET A 195 -1.67 -2.86 2.81
C MET A 195 -2.84 -3.71 2.29
N GLY A 196 -2.51 -4.65 1.38
CA GLY A 196 -3.45 -5.66 0.88
C GLY A 196 -3.99 -5.41 -0.52
N GLU A 197 -4.58 -6.47 -1.08
CA GLU A 197 -5.34 -6.41 -2.34
C GLU A 197 -6.83 -6.28 -2.00
N PRO A 198 -7.44 -5.12 -2.27
CA PRO A 198 -8.84 -4.90 -1.88
C PRO A 198 -9.81 -5.93 -2.48
N MET A 199 -9.55 -6.40 -3.70
CA MET A 199 -10.44 -7.37 -4.35
C MET A 199 -10.41 -8.75 -3.68
N VAL A 200 -9.32 -9.13 -3.00
CA VAL A 200 -9.28 -10.38 -2.21
C VAL A 200 -10.16 -10.23 -0.96
N ASN A 201 -10.32 -9.02 -0.45
CA ASN A 201 -11.19 -8.71 0.69
C ASN A 201 -12.52 -8.09 0.24
N TYR A 202 -13.04 -8.51 -0.90
CA TYR A 202 -14.13 -7.86 -1.65
C TYR A 202 -15.32 -7.48 -0.79
N ARG A 203 -15.87 -8.46 -0.03
CA ARG A 203 -17.09 -8.27 0.78
C ARG A 203 -16.92 -7.14 1.80
N ASN A 204 -15.81 -7.15 2.52
CA ASN A 204 -15.56 -6.13 3.56
C ASN A 204 -15.23 -4.77 2.95
N VAL A 205 -14.53 -4.76 1.82
CA VAL A 205 -14.24 -3.52 1.09
C VAL A 205 -15.52 -2.88 0.57
N VAL A 206 -16.42 -3.66 -0.06
CA VAL A 206 -17.71 -3.14 -0.52
C VAL A 206 -18.54 -2.64 0.67
N GLY A 207 -18.54 -3.38 1.79
CA GLY A 207 -19.17 -2.91 3.02
C GLY A 207 -18.61 -1.56 3.49
N ALA A 208 -17.29 -1.40 3.44
CA ALA A 208 -16.65 -0.13 3.79
C ALA A 208 -17.05 0.99 2.80
N LEU A 209 -17.08 0.70 1.49
CA LEU A 209 -17.52 1.67 0.48
C LEU A 209 -18.93 2.21 0.80
N HIS A 210 -19.85 1.32 1.17
CA HIS A 210 -21.18 1.75 1.62
C HIS A 210 -21.08 2.70 2.82
N ARG A 211 -20.34 2.32 3.87
CA ARG A 211 -20.19 3.17 5.07
C ARG A 211 -19.58 4.54 4.73
N LEU A 212 -18.69 4.60 3.74
CA LEU A 212 -18.08 5.87 3.31
C LEU A 212 -19.09 6.73 2.53
N ILE A 213 -19.89 6.13 1.66
CA ILE A 213 -20.76 6.83 0.69
C ILE A 213 -22.17 7.08 1.26
N ASP A 214 -22.72 6.16 2.04
CA ASP A 214 -24.06 6.27 2.62
C ASP A 214 -24.22 7.65 3.28
N PRO A 215 -25.38 8.30 3.08
CA PRO A 215 -25.59 9.64 3.64
C PRO A 215 -25.58 9.62 5.17
N ALA A 216 -25.19 10.75 5.76
CA ALA A 216 -25.28 10.91 7.21
C ALA A 216 -26.73 10.79 7.68
N PRO A 217 -27.01 10.16 8.81
CA PRO A 217 -26.06 9.57 9.77
C PRO A 217 -25.72 8.09 9.50
N GLU A 218 -26.17 7.52 8.40
CA GLU A 218 -25.95 6.09 8.10
C GLU A 218 -24.50 5.79 7.76
N GLY A 219 -23.80 6.78 7.17
CA GLY A 219 -22.39 6.73 6.81
C GLY A 219 -21.75 8.10 6.87
N PHE A 220 -20.55 8.23 6.31
CA PHE A 220 -19.79 9.51 6.31
C PHE A 220 -20.31 10.51 5.27
N GLY A 221 -21.15 10.11 4.33
CA GLY A 221 -21.66 11.00 3.28
C GLY A 221 -20.56 11.48 2.33
N MET A 222 -19.53 10.68 2.09
CA MET A 222 -18.44 11.04 1.19
C MET A 222 -18.88 10.91 -0.28
N SER A 223 -18.37 11.79 -1.12
CA SER A 223 -18.59 11.63 -2.57
C SER A 223 -17.84 10.38 -3.07
N ALA A 224 -18.53 9.51 -3.81
CA ALA A 224 -17.90 8.36 -4.46
C ALA A 224 -16.73 8.78 -5.37
N ARG A 225 -16.76 10.01 -5.90
CA ARG A 225 -15.67 10.56 -6.73
C ARG A 225 -14.37 10.76 -5.95
N GLY A 226 -14.45 10.89 -4.63
CA GLY A 226 -13.29 11.02 -3.75
C GLY A 226 -12.73 9.67 -3.30
N ILE A 227 -13.31 8.56 -3.75
CA ILE A 227 -12.91 7.22 -3.31
C ILE A 227 -12.29 6.46 -4.49
N THR A 228 -11.11 5.89 -4.27
CA THR A 228 -10.41 5.09 -5.28
C THR A 228 -10.17 3.68 -4.73
N VAL A 229 -10.56 2.66 -5.50
CA VAL A 229 -10.25 1.26 -5.19
C VAL A 229 -9.19 0.77 -6.17
N SER A 230 -8.04 0.36 -5.64
CA SER A 230 -6.94 -0.17 -6.43
C SER A 230 -7.03 -1.70 -6.53
N THR A 231 -6.51 -2.26 -7.62
CA THR A 231 -6.38 -3.72 -7.77
C THR A 231 -5.23 -4.04 -8.73
N VAL A 232 -4.55 -5.15 -8.46
CA VAL A 232 -3.56 -5.71 -9.38
C VAL A 232 -4.22 -6.48 -10.54
N GLY A 233 -5.58 -6.61 -10.55
CA GLY A 233 -6.27 -7.14 -11.73
C GLY A 233 -6.99 -8.46 -11.54
N LEU A 234 -7.79 -8.56 -10.48
CA LEU A 234 -8.69 -9.72 -10.30
C LEU A 234 -9.94 -9.49 -11.17
N VAL A 235 -9.84 -9.86 -12.45
CA VAL A 235 -10.81 -9.54 -13.50
C VAL A 235 -12.26 -9.84 -13.13
N PRO A 236 -12.61 -11.03 -12.60
CA PRO A 236 -14.02 -11.28 -12.23
C PRO A 236 -14.55 -10.32 -11.18
N LEU A 237 -13.68 -9.82 -10.28
CA LEU A 237 -14.10 -8.92 -9.21
C LEU A 237 -14.18 -7.46 -9.68
N ILE A 238 -13.38 -7.08 -10.69
CA ILE A 238 -13.55 -5.79 -11.39
C ILE A 238 -14.94 -5.75 -12.04
N ARG A 239 -15.30 -6.79 -12.78
CA ARG A 239 -16.62 -6.89 -13.43
C ARG A 239 -17.76 -6.88 -12.40
N ARG A 240 -17.56 -7.54 -11.27
CA ARG A 240 -18.54 -7.54 -10.18
C ARG A 240 -18.71 -6.13 -9.58
N LEU A 241 -17.60 -5.42 -9.34
CA LEU A 241 -17.64 -4.05 -8.80
C LEU A 241 -18.38 -3.10 -9.74
N ALA A 242 -18.24 -3.29 -11.05
CA ALA A 242 -18.98 -2.50 -12.06
C ALA A 242 -20.49 -2.59 -11.87
N GLY A 243 -20.99 -3.71 -11.34
CA GLY A 243 -22.41 -3.94 -11.10
C GLY A 243 -22.94 -3.53 -9.72
N GLU A 244 -22.06 -3.05 -8.81
CA GLU A 244 -22.47 -2.72 -7.43
C GLU A 244 -23.21 -1.37 -7.31
N GLY A 245 -23.25 -0.56 -8.38
CA GLY A 245 -23.88 0.76 -8.32
C GLY A 245 -23.07 1.79 -7.52
N LEU A 246 -21.79 1.52 -7.30
CA LEU A 246 -20.88 2.38 -6.54
C LEU A 246 -19.90 3.05 -7.51
N PRO A 247 -20.15 4.31 -7.97
CA PRO A 247 -19.30 4.93 -8.98
C PRO A 247 -17.99 5.49 -8.40
N VAL A 248 -17.22 4.64 -7.75
CA VAL A 248 -15.88 4.97 -7.26
C VAL A 248 -14.87 4.99 -8.40
N THR A 249 -13.69 5.51 -8.18
CA THR A 249 -12.61 5.43 -9.17
C THR A 249 -11.95 4.06 -9.06
N LEU A 250 -11.84 3.35 -10.18
CA LEU A 250 -11.04 2.13 -10.27
C LEU A 250 -9.60 2.51 -10.59
N ALA A 251 -8.64 1.97 -9.86
CA ALA A 251 -7.22 2.11 -10.16
C ALA A 251 -6.64 0.73 -10.46
N VAL A 252 -6.06 0.55 -11.65
CA VAL A 252 -5.44 -0.70 -12.07
C VAL A 252 -3.92 -0.59 -11.88
N SER A 253 -3.37 -1.39 -10.99
CA SER A 253 -1.92 -1.53 -10.80
C SER A 253 -1.36 -2.38 -11.93
N LEU A 254 -1.06 -1.73 -13.07
CA LEU A 254 -0.65 -2.41 -14.29
C LEU A 254 0.84 -2.72 -14.32
N HIS A 255 1.69 -1.72 -14.19
CA HIS A 255 3.15 -1.73 -14.05
C HIS A 255 3.93 -2.31 -15.23
N ALA A 256 3.29 -2.98 -16.19
CA ALA A 256 3.88 -3.40 -17.47
C ALA A 256 2.77 -3.55 -18.51
N PRO A 257 2.99 -3.11 -19.76
CA PRO A 257 1.99 -3.23 -20.82
C PRO A 257 2.04 -4.56 -21.57
N ASP A 258 3.09 -5.36 -21.31
CA ASP A 258 3.31 -6.67 -21.94
C ASP A 258 3.25 -7.77 -20.89
N ASP A 259 2.75 -8.93 -21.29
CA ASP A 259 2.56 -10.08 -20.40
C ASP A 259 3.90 -10.67 -19.94
N GLU A 260 4.94 -10.61 -20.76
CA GLU A 260 6.24 -11.19 -20.44
C GLU A 260 6.81 -10.55 -19.16
N LEU A 261 6.89 -9.23 -19.12
CA LEU A 261 7.38 -8.53 -17.94
C LEU A 261 6.34 -8.55 -16.80
N ARG A 262 5.05 -8.44 -17.15
CA ARG A 262 4.01 -8.40 -16.10
C ARG A 262 3.93 -9.71 -15.32
N ASP A 263 4.19 -10.86 -15.96
CA ASP A 263 4.24 -12.15 -15.26
C ASP A 263 5.34 -12.18 -14.18
N GLU A 264 6.43 -11.43 -14.38
CA GLU A 264 7.52 -11.31 -13.40
C GLU A 264 7.17 -10.35 -12.26
N LEU A 265 6.55 -9.21 -12.59
CA LEU A 265 6.26 -8.13 -11.63
C LEU A 265 4.97 -8.38 -10.84
N ILE A 266 3.98 -8.99 -11.47
CA ILE A 266 2.63 -9.15 -10.91
C ILE A 266 2.18 -10.60 -11.13
N PRO A 267 2.48 -11.52 -10.18
CA PRO A 267 2.21 -12.96 -10.40
C PRO A 267 0.78 -13.33 -10.77
N VAL A 268 -0.22 -12.51 -10.40
CA VAL A 268 -1.62 -12.75 -10.76
C VAL A 268 -1.85 -12.64 -12.28
N ASN A 269 -0.92 -12.02 -13.04
CA ASN A 269 -0.99 -11.93 -14.50
C ASN A 269 -0.97 -13.32 -15.16
N SER A 270 -0.44 -14.33 -14.47
CA SER A 270 -0.51 -15.72 -14.94
C SER A 270 -1.96 -16.22 -15.09
N ARG A 271 -2.93 -15.59 -14.42
CA ARG A 271 -4.35 -15.94 -14.49
C ARG A 271 -5.15 -15.03 -15.42
N TRP A 272 -4.85 -13.76 -15.43
CA TRP A 272 -5.57 -12.75 -16.21
C TRP A 272 -4.55 -11.84 -16.89
N LYS A 273 -4.43 -11.99 -18.19
CA LYS A 273 -3.44 -11.30 -19.02
C LYS A 273 -3.78 -9.81 -19.20
N VAL A 274 -2.79 -9.04 -19.63
CA VAL A 274 -2.90 -7.58 -19.81
C VAL A 274 -4.14 -7.19 -20.61
N GLY A 275 -4.35 -7.83 -21.77
CA GLY A 275 -5.51 -7.54 -22.64
C GLY A 275 -6.84 -7.73 -21.90
N GLU A 276 -7.01 -8.90 -21.24
CA GLU A 276 -8.22 -9.24 -20.48
C GLU A 276 -8.46 -8.27 -19.31
N LEU A 277 -7.39 -7.87 -18.63
CA LEU A 277 -7.46 -6.90 -17.54
C LEU A 277 -7.90 -5.52 -18.04
N LEU A 278 -7.30 -5.04 -19.14
CA LEU A 278 -7.66 -3.75 -19.72
C LEU A 278 -9.08 -3.76 -20.28
N ASP A 279 -9.54 -4.89 -20.84
CA ASP A 279 -10.95 -5.04 -21.26
C ASP A 279 -11.90 -4.90 -20.07
N ALA A 280 -11.60 -5.58 -18.96
CA ALA A 280 -12.43 -5.49 -17.75
C ALA A 280 -12.44 -4.07 -17.16
N ALA A 281 -11.31 -3.38 -17.22
CA ALA A 281 -11.20 -1.99 -16.76
C ALA A 281 -11.98 -1.05 -17.67
N HIS A 282 -11.96 -1.29 -18.98
CA HIS A 282 -12.77 -0.53 -19.96
C HIS A 282 -14.27 -0.79 -19.75
N ASP A 283 -14.66 -2.06 -19.53
CA ASP A 283 -16.05 -2.43 -19.18
C ASP A 283 -16.51 -1.66 -17.92
N TYR A 284 -15.62 -1.52 -16.93
CA TYR A 284 -15.91 -0.74 -15.72
C TYR A 284 -16.21 0.73 -16.07
N PHE A 285 -15.39 1.33 -16.95
CA PHE A 285 -15.61 2.70 -17.42
C PHE A 285 -16.97 2.82 -18.11
N LEU A 286 -17.30 1.90 -19.02
CA LEU A 286 -18.58 1.92 -19.74
C LEU A 286 -19.79 1.80 -18.80
N ALA A 287 -19.66 0.96 -17.77
CA ALA A 287 -20.75 0.72 -16.82
C ALA A 287 -20.94 1.89 -15.83
N THR A 288 -19.87 2.56 -15.43
CA THR A 288 -19.93 3.54 -14.33
C THR A 288 -19.77 4.99 -14.80
N GLY A 289 -19.26 5.21 -15.99
CA GLY A 289 -18.87 6.53 -16.48
C GLY A 289 -17.65 7.09 -15.77
N ARG A 290 -16.93 6.25 -14.99
CA ARG A 290 -15.78 6.69 -14.20
C ARG A 290 -14.48 6.35 -14.91
N ARG A 291 -13.71 7.36 -15.30
CA ARG A 291 -12.40 7.18 -15.93
C ARG A 291 -11.50 6.35 -15.01
N VAL A 292 -10.85 5.33 -15.58
CA VAL A 292 -9.97 4.41 -14.84
C VAL A 292 -8.58 5.02 -14.69
N SER A 293 -7.97 4.82 -13.54
CA SER A 293 -6.57 5.19 -13.29
C SER A 293 -5.68 3.97 -13.53
N ILE A 294 -4.67 4.13 -14.39
CA ILE A 294 -3.65 3.10 -14.65
C ILE A 294 -2.40 3.49 -13.87
N GLU A 295 -2.13 2.75 -12.81
CA GLU A 295 -0.97 2.97 -11.96
C GLU A 295 0.24 2.24 -12.55
N TYR A 296 1.37 2.93 -12.68
CA TYR A 296 2.55 2.42 -13.37
C TYR A 296 3.81 2.81 -12.61
N ALA A 297 4.31 1.92 -11.75
CA ALA A 297 5.58 2.13 -11.04
C ALA A 297 6.73 2.09 -12.05
N LEU A 298 7.50 3.17 -12.14
CA LEU A 298 8.63 3.27 -13.06
C LEU A 298 9.88 2.67 -12.41
N ILE A 299 10.30 1.51 -12.90
CA ILE A 299 11.43 0.71 -12.41
C ILE A 299 12.56 0.83 -13.42
N LYS A 300 13.72 1.35 -12.96
CA LYS A 300 14.89 1.60 -13.81
C LYS A 300 15.31 0.34 -14.58
N ASP A 301 15.52 0.52 -15.89
CA ASP A 301 16.01 -0.49 -16.83
C ASP A 301 15.11 -1.74 -16.95
N MET A 302 13.86 -1.68 -16.44
CA MET A 302 12.90 -2.79 -16.52
C MET A 302 11.68 -2.42 -17.36
N ASN A 303 10.88 -1.46 -16.87
CA ASN A 303 9.62 -1.10 -17.51
C ASN A 303 9.56 0.34 -18.00
N ASP A 304 10.64 1.11 -17.85
CA ASP A 304 10.70 2.55 -18.11
C ASP A 304 11.14 2.92 -19.54
N HIS A 305 11.26 1.93 -20.41
CA HIS A 305 11.68 2.11 -21.82
C HIS A 305 10.59 2.86 -22.62
N SER A 306 11.03 3.72 -23.57
CA SER A 306 10.11 4.47 -24.43
C SER A 306 9.21 3.56 -25.27
N TRP A 307 9.72 2.40 -25.73
CA TRP A 307 8.91 1.46 -26.49
C TRP A 307 7.78 0.87 -25.63
N ARG A 308 8.00 0.70 -24.31
CA ARG A 308 6.94 0.25 -23.40
C ARG A 308 5.90 1.35 -23.17
N ALA A 309 6.33 2.63 -23.13
CA ALA A 309 5.38 3.74 -23.08
C ALA A 309 4.49 3.75 -24.32
N GLN A 310 5.11 3.53 -25.52
CA GLN A 310 4.35 3.45 -26.77
C GLN A 310 3.39 2.24 -26.77
N LEU A 311 3.86 1.08 -26.34
CA LEU A 311 3.02 -0.12 -26.26
C LEU A 311 1.84 0.10 -25.30
N LEU A 312 2.07 0.75 -24.14
CA LEU A 312 0.99 1.11 -23.21
C LEU A 312 -0.03 2.01 -23.88
N ALA A 313 0.44 3.04 -24.59
CA ALA A 313 -0.44 3.95 -25.30
C ALA A 313 -1.27 3.21 -26.36
N ASP A 314 -0.64 2.32 -27.12
CA ASP A 314 -1.31 1.52 -28.15
C ASP A 314 -2.39 0.62 -27.55
N GLU A 315 -2.06 -0.05 -26.43
CA GLU A 315 -3.02 -0.91 -25.71
C GLU A 315 -4.23 -0.12 -25.18
N LEU A 316 -3.99 1.08 -24.65
CA LEU A 316 -5.09 1.92 -24.17
C LEU A 316 -5.93 2.47 -25.33
N ASN A 317 -5.28 2.91 -26.42
CA ASN A 317 -5.95 3.49 -27.59
C ASN A 317 -6.70 2.46 -28.45
N ARG A 318 -6.45 1.16 -28.29
CA ARG A 318 -7.27 0.10 -28.95
C ARG A 318 -8.72 0.13 -28.45
N ARG A 319 -8.94 0.73 -27.31
CA ARG A 319 -10.26 0.94 -26.70
C ARG A 319 -10.66 2.39 -26.95
N ASP A 320 -11.77 2.82 -26.43
CA ASP A 320 -12.25 4.20 -26.65
C ASP A 320 -11.26 5.25 -26.12
N ALA A 321 -11.22 6.42 -26.73
CA ALA A 321 -10.38 7.52 -26.24
C ALA A 321 -10.88 8.07 -24.90
N GLY A 322 -9.96 8.45 -24.01
CA GLY A 322 -10.27 9.17 -22.77
C GLY A 322 -10.83 8.34 -21.62
N TRP A 323 -10.93 7.02 -21.79
CA TRP A 323 -11.44 6.14 -20.74
C TRP A 323 -10.44 5.95 -19.59
N ALA A 324 -9.16 6.12 -19.87
CA ALA A 324 -8.09 5.87 -18.90
C ALA A 324 -7.22 7.11 -18.70
N HIS A 325 -6.59 7.18 -17.54
CA HIS A 325 -5.60 8.16 -17.15
C HIS A 325 -4.39 7.40 -16.57
N VAL A 326 -3.20 7.66 -17.06
CA VAL A 326 -1.99 6.98 -16.55
C VAL A 326 -1.34 7.80 -15.46
N ASN A 327 -1.03 7.13 -14.34
CA ASN A 327 -0.27 7.69 -13.21
C ASN A 327 1.09 6.99 -13.13
N PRO A 328 2.14 7.53 -13.78
CA PRO A 328 3.48 7.04 -13.51
C PRO A 328 3.87 7.36 -12.07
N ILE A 329 4.42 6.38 -11.39
CA ILE A 329 4.84 6.47 -9.97
C ILE A 329 6.35 6.24 -9.93
N PRO A 330 7.16 7.25 -9.58
CA PRO A 330 8.57 6.97 -9.31
C PRO A 330 8.68 5.85 -8.26
N LEU A 331 9.44 4.80 -8.56
CA LEU A 331 9.51 3.65 -7.65
C LEU A 331 10.07 4.08 -6.30
N ASN A 332 9.34 3.79 -5.25
CA ASN A 332 9.82 4.04 -3.88
C ASN A 332 10.67 2.85 -3.42
N PRO A 333 11.87 3.10 -2.89
CA PRO A 333 12.72 2.00 -2.44
C PRO A 333 12.05 1.22 -1.30
N THR A 334 12.17 -0.10 -1.35
CA THR A 334 11.70 -0.98 -0.27
C THR A 334 12.89 -1.74 0.32
N PRO A 335 12.88 -2.03 1.62
CA PRO A 335 14.01 -2.73 2.24
C PRO A 335 14.35 -4.04 1.53
N GLY A 336 15.59 -4.22 1.15
CA GLY A 336 16.07 -5.42 0.46
C GLY A 336 15.75 -5.50 -1.02
N SER A 337 15.09 -4.48 -1.58
CA SER A 337 14.79 -4.44 -3.03
C SER A 337 16.06 -4.23 -3.85
N ILE A 338 16.16 -4.97 -4.95
CA ILE A 338 17.21 -4.77 -5.95
C ILE A 338 16.81 -3.70 -6.98
N TRP A 339 15.54 -3.32 -7.02
CA TRP A 339 15.01 -2.38 -8.00
C TRP A 339 15.17 -0.94 -7.52
N THR A 340 15.46 -0.07 -8.48
CA THR A 340 15.65 1.36 -8.23
C THR A 340 14.71 2.20 -9.09
N CYS A 341 14.55 3.45 -8.69
CA CYS A 341 13.75 4.42 -9.42
C CYS A 341 14.42 4.79 -10.75
N SER A 342 13.61 4.97 -11.79
CA SER A 342 14.04 5.51 -13.08
C SER A 342 14.63 6.91 -12.92
N GLU A 343 15.58 7.26 -13.76
CA GLU A 343 16.14 8.62 -13.81
C GLU A 343 15.10 9.62 -14.31
N VAL A 344 15.14 10.84 -13.83
CA VAL A 344 14.15 11.88 -14.14
C VAL A 344 13.97 12.06 -15.66
N ALA A 345 15.09 12.11 -16.41
CA ALA A 345 15.02 12.25 -17.87
C ALA A 345 14.29 11.09 -18.54
N VAL A 346 14.43 9.86 -18.00
CA VAL A 346 13.74 8.67 -18.52
C VAL A 346 12.23 8.75 -18.17
N GLN A 347 11.92 9.20 -16.95
CA GLN A 347 10.51 9.42 -16.53
C GLN A 347 9.84 10.45 -17.45
N ASP A 348 10.53 11.57 -17.73
CA ASP A 348 10.02 12.63 -18.60
C ASP A 348 9.75 12.10 -20.02
N MET A 349 10.71 11.34 -20.58
CA MET A 349 10.58 10.71 -21.89
C MET A 349 9.37 9.76 -21.92
N PHE A 350 9.19 8.94 -20.89
CA PHE A 350 8.07 8.00 -20.77
C PHE A 350 6.73 8.76 -20.77
N VAL A 351 6.63 9.81 -19.96
CA VAL A 351 5.45 10.67 -19.83
C VAL A 351 5.14 11.38 -21.15
N ASP A 352 6.18 11.95 -21.80
CA ASP A 352 6.02 12.65 -23.08
C ASP A 352 5.55 11.71 -24.20
N THR A 353 6.02 10.45 -24.20
CA THR A 353 5.57 9.45 -25.17
C THR A 353 4.06 9.20 -25.00
N LEU A 354 3.59 8.99 -23.78
CA LEU A 354 2.17 8.78 -23.50
C LEU A 354 1.33 10.01 -23.91
N ARG A 355 1.80 11.21 -23.56
CA ARG A 355 1.09 12.47 -23.87
C ARG A 355 0.99 12.71 -25.37
N ARG A 356 2.07 12.46 -26.12
CA ARG A 356 2.07 12.58 -27.59
C ARG A 356 1.08 11.59 -28.25
N ALA A 357 0.88 10.44 -27.60
CA ALA A 357 -0.11 9.46 -28.06
C ALA A 357 -1.55 9.80 -27.59
N GLY A 358 -1.77 10.96 -26.97
CA GLY A 358 -3.10 11.42 -26.53
C GLY A 358 -3.55 10.89 -25.18
N ILE A 359 -2.67 10.20 -24.43
CA ILE A 359 -3.04 9.63 -23.13
C ILE A 359 -2.84 10.68 -22.03
N THR A 360 -3.92 10.97 -21.30
CA THR A 360 -3.82 11.84 -20.11
C THR A 360 -2.88 11.21 -19.10
N THR A 361 -1.82 11.92 -18.73
CA THR A 361 -0.76 11.38 -17.88
C THR A 361 -0.32 12.38 -16.82
N THR A 362 -0.29 11.98 -15.56
CA THR A 362 0.17 12.80 -14.43
C THR A 362 1.11 12.00 -13.55
N VAL A 363 2.35 12.45 -13.39
CA VAL A 363 3.31 11.81 -12.48
C VAL A 363 2.80 11.98 -11.04
N ARG A 364 2.82 10.90 -10.30
CA ARG A 364 2.32 10.91 -8.91
C ARG A 364 3.30 11.65 -7.99
N ASP A 365 2.76 12.57 -7.21
CA ASP A 365 3.51 13.27 -6.15
C ASP A 365 3.73 12.30 -4.98
N THR A 366 4.96 11.86 -4.78
CA THR A 366 5.32 10.93 -3.70
C THR A 366 5.30 11.66 -2.36
N ARG A 367 4.60 11.09 -1.39
CA ARG A 367 4.48 11.61 -0.03
C ARG A 367 4.94 10.57 0.98
N GLY A 368 5.59 11.03 2.05
CA GLY A 368 5.96 10.19 3.17
C GLY A 368 7.06 9.17 2.89
N SER A 369 7.87 9.38 1.85
CA SER A 369 8.94 8.44 1.49
C SER A 369 10.00 8.30 2.60
N ASP A 370 10.23 9.35 3.37
CA ASP A 370 11.21 9.39 4.47
C ASP A 370 10.73 8.68 5.76
N ILE A 371 9.45 8.28 5.78
CA ILE A 371 8.87 7.50 6.90
C ILE A 371 8.30 6.15 6.41
N ASP A 372 8.76 5.66 5.25
CA ASP A 372 8.24 4.45 4.58
C ASP A 372 6.72 4.48 4.43
N GLY A 373 6.16 5.64 4.13
CA GLY A 373 4.72 5.85 3.98
C GLY A 373 4.25 5.93 2.53
N ALA A 374 5.16 5.86 1.57
CA ALA A 374 4.81 5.96 0.16
C ALA A 374 4.27 4.63 -0.39
N CYS A 375 3.69 4.68 -1.60
CA CYS A 375 3.12 3.49 -2.25
C CYS A 375 4.16 2.38 -2.37
N GLY A 376 3.80 1.18 -1.96
CA GLY A 376 4.65 0.00 -1.98
C GLY A 376 5.54 -0.17 -0.75
N GLN A 377 5.66 0.84 0.12
CA GLN A 377 6.57 0.82 1.28
C GLN A 377 5.95 0.29 2.57
N LEU A 378 4.62 0.25 2.68
CA LEU A 378 3.97 -0.11 3.94
C LEU A 378 4.31 -1.55 4.35
N ALA A 379 4.92 -1.67 5.51
CA ALA A 379 5.28 -2.94 6.13
C ALA A 379 5.31 -2.73 7.64
N THR A 380 4.74 -3.63 8.38
CA THR A 380 4.69 -3.47 9.83
C THR A 380 6.09 -3.50 10.45
N GLU A 381 6.28 -2.72 11.46
CA GLU A 381 7.57 -2.46 12.13
C GLU A 381 8.32 -3.73 12.57
N VAL A 382 7.59 -4.79 12.89
CA VAL A 382 8.16 -6.09 13.30
C VAL A 382 9.04 -6.71 12.20
N LEU A 383 8.58 -6.62 10.95
CA LEU A 383 9.35 -7.14 9.81
C LEU A 383 10.57 -6.27 9.48
N ASN A 384 10.46 -4.97 9.70
CA ASN A 384 11.62 -4.08 9.53
C ASN A 384 12.69 -4.38 10.59
N GLN A 385 12.31 -4.72 11.81
CA GLN A 385 13.25 -5.12 12.87
C GLN A 385 13.85 -6.51 12.58
N GLU A 386 13.07 -7.47 12.13
CA GLU A 386 13.54 -8.81 11.74
C GLU A 386 14.48 -8.75 10.53
N ARG A 387 14.14 -7.93 9.55
CA ARG A 387 15.00 -7.68 8.37
C ARG A 387 16.28 -6.95 8.76
N ALA A 388 16.20 -5.99 9.64
CA ALA A 388 17.40 -5.35 10.20
C ALA A 388 18.26 -6.36 10.95
N UNK A 389 17.73 -7.22 11.51
CA UNK A 389 18.41 -8.23 12.16
C UNK A 389 18.93 -9.23 11.22
N UNK A 390 18.41 -9.41 10.30
CA UNK A 390 18.89 -10.24 9.34
C UNK A 390 20.02 -9.67 8.61
N UNK A 391 19.97 -8.71 8.48
CA UNK A 391 20.94 -7.94 7.89
C UNK A 391 22.18 -7.79 8.72
N TYR A 392 21.95 -7.61 9.79
CA TYR A 392 23.07 -7.50 10.77
C TYR A 392 23.78 -8.83 10.95
N SER A 393 23.05 -9.91 11.03
CA SER A 393 23.62 -11.24 11.19
C SER A 393 24.39 -11.72 9.95
N THR A 394 23.88 -11.39 8.78
CA THR A 394 24.56 -11.73 7.51
C THR A 394 25.88 -10.95 7.36
N ARG A 395 25.89 -9.66 7.73
CA ARG A 395 27.11 -8.84 7.72
C ARG A 395 28.14 -9.33 8.78
N ARG A 396 27.68 -9.85 9.91
CA ARG A 396 28.57 -10.45 10.92
C ARG A 396 29.13 -11.80 10.47
N GLY A 397 28.35 -12.57 9.75
CA GLY A 397 28.79 -13.87 9.17
C GLY A 397 29.88 -13.66 8.11
N LEU A 398 29.70 -12.68 7.23
CA LEU A 398 30.71 -12.35 6.20
C LEU A 398 32.00 -11.83 6.81
N ARG A 399 31.96 -11.03 7.88
CA ARG A 399 33.18 -10.54 8.56
C ARG A 399 33.91 -11.61 9.36
N ARG A 400 33.26 -12.72 9.72
CA ARG A 400 33.94 -13.86 10.38
C ARG A 400 34.67 -14.75 9.35
N HIS A 401 34.19 -14.84 8.12
CA HIS A 401 34.87 -15.60 7.06
C HIS A 401 36.13 -14.90 6.53
N GLU A 402 36.19 -13.57 6.61
CA GLU A 402 37.37 -12.81 6.18
C GLU A 402 38.56 -12.88 7.15
N ARG A 403 38.37 -13.39 8.37
CA ARG A 403 39.44 -13.46 9.39
C ARG A 403 40.11 -14.83 9.50
N HIS A 404 39.79 -15.78 8.61
CA HIS A 404 40.40 -17.11 8.63
C HIS A 404 40.98 -17.48 7.27
N VAL A 405 41.92 -16.66 6.78
CA VAL A 405 42.82 -17.06 5.69
C VAL A 405 44.14 -17.43 6.39
N PRO A 406 44.58 -18.70 6.35
CA PRO A 406 45.87 -19.07 6.94
C PRO A 406 46.98 -18.36 6.13
N GLN A 407 47.86 -17.67 6.81
CA GLN A 407 49.09 -17.17 6.20
C GLN A 407 49.93 -18.37 5.78
N VAL A 408 50.05 -18.58 4.48
CA VAL A 408 51.03 -19.52 3.93
C VAL A 408 52.37 -18.79 3.94
N SER A 409 53.29 -19.21 4.79
CA SER A 409 54.66 -18.74 4.86
C SER A 409 55.39 -19.17 3.55
N ALA A 410 55.91 -18.19 2.82
CA ALA A 410 56.78 -18.44 1.66
C ALA A 410 58.24 -18.72 2.13
N PRO A 411 58.98 -19.63 1.48
CA PRO A 411 60.36 -19.90 1.88
C PRO A 411 61.29 -18.78 1.39
N ALA A 412 62.26 -18.49 2.28
CA ALA A 412 63.29 -17.48 2.04
C ALA A 412 64.31 -17.94 1.01
N THR A 413 64.50 -17.18 -0.07
CA THR A 413 65.67 -17.32 -0.92
C THR A 413 66.41 -15.97 -0.90
N GLY A 414 67.61 -16.02 -0.32
CA GLY A 414 68.47 -14.85 -0.23
C GLY A 414 69.32 -14.66 -1.49
N LEU A 415 69.53 -13.41 -1.85
CA LEU A 415 70.64 -12.93 -2.70
C LEU A 415 70.89 -11.45 -2.39
N PRO A 416 72.19 -11.00 -2.44
CA PRO A 416 72.60 -9.75 -1.77
C PRO A 416 72.46 -8.50 -2.68
N PRO A 417 72.68 -7.30 -2.10
CA PRO A 417 72.34 -6.04 -2.75
C PRO A 417 73.48 -5.53 -3.68
N ARG A 418 73.08 -4.80 -4.73
CA ARG A 418 74.00 -3.98 -5.49
C ARG A 418 73.68 -2.49 -5.35
N ALA A 419 74.76 -1.73 -5.23
CA ALA A 419 74.79 -0.30 -4.96
C ALA A 419 74.62 0.61 -6.18
N GLY A 420 74.15 1.78 -5.92
CA GLY A 420 74.78 3.00 -6.45
C GLY A 420 74.06 3.85 -7.50
N GLY A 421 73.52 4.95 -7.10
CA GLY A 421 73.64 6.31 -7.57
C GLY A 421 72.96 6.72 -8.89
N PRO A 422 72.90 8.02 -9.19
CA PRO A 422 72.41 9.09 -8.32
C PRO A 422 71.27 9.94 -8.95
N LEU A 423 70.77 10.82 -8.12
CA LEU A 423 69.89 11.97 -8.37
C LEU A 423 70.09 12.80 -9.65
N LEU A 424 69.01 13.24 -10.25
CA LEU A 424 68.98 14.54 -10.89
C LEU A 424 67.62 15.24 -10.62
N ARG A 425 67.79 16.51 -10.34
CA ARG A 425 66.83 17.53 -9.91
C ARG A 425 66.04 18.14 -11.07
N ASP A 426 64.89 18.63 -10.73
CA ASP A 426 64.37 19.98 -10.94
C ASP A 426 63.69 20.32 -12.26
N GLY A 427 62.62 21.05 -12.14
CA GLY A 427 61.96 21.76 -13.24
C GLY A 427 60.52 22.14 -13.00
N SER A 428 60.31 23.05 -12.04
CA SER A 428 59.06 23.81 -11.91
C SER A 428 58.78 24.63 -13.16
N ARG A 429 57.53 24.77 -13.56
CA ARG A 429 56.99 26.08 -13.98
C ARG A 429 55.45 26.05 -14.13
N ASP A 430 54.92 26.91 -13.36
CA ASP A 430 53.67 27.63 -13.42
C ASP A 430 53.28 28.14 -14.81
N LEU A 431 52.03 28.13 -15.16
CA LEU A 431 51.38 29.20 -15.92
C LEU A 431 49.87 29.15 -15.87
N ARG A 432 49.34 30.23 -15.38
CA ARG A 432 47.91 30.57 -15.27
C ARG A 432 47.34 31.02 -16.63
N ARG A 433 46.00 30.96 -16.66
CA ARG A 433 45.02 31.76 -17.43
C ARG A 433 44.78 31.37 -18.88
N ARG A 434 43.58 30.89 -19.18
CA ARG A 434 42.40 31.62 -19.67
C ARG A 434 41.17 30.74 -19.56
#